data_c6a9f00780c069f8907c9004a57b262c
#
_entry.id   c6a9f00780c069f8907c9004a57b262c
#
_cell.length_a   1.000
_cell.length_b   1.000
_cell.length_c   1.000
_cell.angle_alpha   90.00
_cell.angle_beta   90.00
_cell.angle_gamma   90.00
#
_symmetry.space_group_name_H-M   'P 1'
#
loop_
_entity.id
_entity.type
_entity.pdbx_description
1 polymer ?
#
loop_
_entity_poly.entity_id
_entity_poly.type
_entity_poly.pdbx_seq_one_letter_code
_entity_poly.pdbx_strand_id
1 'polypeptide(L)'
;EESKWSDGKPVTAADYVYGWQRTVDPATASEYAYMFEPVKNAEKISKGELPKEELGIKAINDHELEITLETATPYFDDLLAFPSFLPQRQDIVERFGKDYTKSSDKAVYNGPFTLTEFDGPGTDTKWSLTKNEEYWDKETVKLDKVAINVVKEAPTALNLYETGEVDDTYLSGELAQQMQNSPDLVQLKAASSFYLEMNQADEKSPLTNANLRRAMSYAIDRDSLAKNILANGSLPSQGFVPVDVAKSPKTGEDFVKEAGSDKLVKYDKKKAVEYWNKAKQELGVSNLTVDLMVDDSEGAKKMGEYLQGSLSDTLEGLKVTVTPVPMAVRLDRTLKGDFQIAVRGWSADYSDPINFLDLLESSTSNNRGRYSNPEYDKFIAASKTTDVNDPEKRWEDLINAEKTVIADMGVVPIYQKAESHLRAPNVKEIIYHPTGAKYDFKWAYKE
;
A
#
# COMPACT_ATOMS: atom_id res chain seq x y z
N GLU A 1 -6.17 30.26 -9.94
CA GLU A 1 -5.75 31.30 -10.92
C GLU A 1 -4.25 31.67 -10.81
N GLU A 2 -3.64 31.46 -9.64
CA GLU A 2 -2.23 31.84 -9.41
C GLU A 2 -1.24 30.68 -9.62
N SER A 3 -1.73 29.46 -9.88
CA SER A 3 -0.87 28.30 -10.07
C SER A 3 -0.13 28.36 -11.39
N LYS A 4 1.19 28.18 -11.33
CA LYS A 4 2.08 28.19 -12.49
C LYS A 4 2.96 26.94 -12.51
N TRP A 5 3.37 26.58 -13.70
CA TRP A 5 4.46 25.66 -13.94
C TRP A 5 5.82 26.34 -13.67
N SER A 6 6.84 25.56 -13.40
CA SER A 6 8.19 26.05 -13.13
C SER A 6 8.84 26.82 -14.29
N ASP A 7 8.26 26.80 -15.50
CA ASP A 7 8.63 27.61 -16.64
C ASP A 7 7.84 28.90 -16.76
N GLY A 8 7.02 29.26 -15.74
CA GLY A 8 6.24 30.47 -15.64
C GLY A 8 4.89 30.45 -16.37
N LYS A 9 4.57 29.39 -17.11
CA LYS A 9 3.25 29.25 -17.76
C LYS A 9 2.16 28.92 -16.75
N PRO A 10 0.91 29.38 -16.94
CA PRO A 10 -0.19 29.05 -16.04
C PRO A 10 -0.52 27.55 -16.09
N VAL A 11 -0.94 27.00 -14.96
CA VAL A 11 -1.61 25.69 -14.88
C VAL A 11 -3.07 25.89 -15.26
N THR A 12 -3.55 25.07 -16.19
CA THR A 12 -4.93 25.20 -16.70
C THR A 12 -5.72 23.90 -16.56
N ALA A 13 -7.03 23.99 -16.67
CA ALA A 13 -7.92 22.83 -16.72
C ALA A 13 -7.57 21.87 -17.88
N ALA A 14 -7.05 22.40 -18.99
CA ALA A 14 -6.61 21.57 -20.11
C ALA A 14 -5.42 20.65 -19.77
N ASP A 15 -4.53 21.07 -18.86
CA ASP A 15 -3.42 20.23 -18.40
C ASP A 15 -3.92 19.00 -17.63
N TYR A 16 -5.01 19.12 -16.86
CA TYR A 16 -5.67 18.00 -16.18
C TYR A 16 -6.37 17.09 -17.19
N VAL A 17 -7.14 17.63 -18.12
CA VAL A 17 -7.82 16.84 -19.17
C VAL A 17 -6.80 16.02 -19.94
N TYR A 18 -5.72 16.65 -20.38
CA TYR A 18 -4.64 15.96 -21.08
C TYR A 18 -3.99 14.85 -20.25
N GLY A 19 -3.63 15.16 -19.00
CA GLY A 19 -2.98 14.21 -18.08
C GLY A 19 -3.82 12.96 -17.84
N TRP A 20 -5.13 13.14 -17.58
CA TRP A 20 -6.05 12.05 -17.32
C TRP A 20 -6.30 11.19 -18.57
N GLN A 21 -6.56 11.85 -19.73
CA GLN A 21 -6.74 11.16 -21.00
C GLN A 21 -5.50 10.35 -21.38
N ARG A 22 -4.31 10.91 -21.14
CA ARG A 22 -3.04 10.20 -21.36
C ARG A 22 -2.88 8.99 -20.45
N THR A 23 -3.26 9.10 -19.18
CA THR A 23 -3.11 8.01 -18.21
C THR A 23 -4.00 6.81 -18.55
N VAL A 24 -5.24 7.05 -19.01
CA VAL A 24 -6.15 5.95 -19.38
C VAL A 24 -5.96 5.45 -20.82
N ASP A 25 -5.18 6.15 -21.64
CA ASP A 25 -4.87 5.73 -23.01
C ASP A 25 -4.03 4.45 -22.99
N PRO A 26 -4.51 3.32 -23.59
CA PRO A 26 -3.77 2.06 -23.60
C PRO A 26 -2.38 2.20 -24.27
N ALA A 27 -2.18 3.18 -25.17
CA ALA A 27 -0.89 3.46 -25.76
C ALA A 27 0.17 3.96 -24.75
N THR A 28 -0.27 4.54 -23.63
CA THR A 28 0.61 4.95 -22.53
C THR A 28 1.03 3.76 -21.66
N ALA A 29 0.22 2.69 -21.63
CA ALA A 29 0.42 1.50 -20.80
C ALA A 29 0.67 1.83 -19.31
N SER A 30 -0.11 2.78 -18.77
CA SER A 30 0.00 3.18 -17.37
C SER A 30 -0.49 2.07 -16.44
N GLU A 31 0.34 1.65 -15.51
CA GLU A 31 -0.03 0.67 -14.47
C GLU A 31 -1.10 1.21 -13.50
N TYR A 32 -1.30 2.54 -13.47
CA TYR A 32 -2.29 3.22 -12.62
C TYR A 32 -3.58 3.62 -13.36
N ALA A 33 -3.80 3.16 -14.60
CA ALA A 33 -5.03 3.44 -15.35
C ALA A 33 -6.28 2.95 -14.62
N TYR A 34 -6.19 1.85 -13.85
CA TYR A 34 -7.30 1.29 -13.08
C TYR A 34 -7.85 2.25 -12.02
N MET A 35 -7.05 3.17 -11.47
CA MET A 35 -7.52 4.14 -10.49
C MET A 35 -8.53 5.14 -11.05
N PHE A 36 -8.60 5.26 -12.38
CA PHE A 36 -9.56 6.11 -13.09
C PHE A 36 -10.90 5.42 -13.37
N GLU A 37 -11.06 4.13 -13.05
CA GLU A 37 -12.32 3.39 -13.28
C GLU A 37 -13.57 4.09 -12.75
N PRO A 38 -13.52 4.86 -11.63
CA PRO A 38 -14.67 5.66 -11.22
C PRO A 38 -15.09 6.75 -12.22
N VAL A 39 -14.17 7.22 -13.07
CA VAL A 39 -14.45 8.24 -14.06
C VAL A 39 -15.16 7.62 -15.27
N LYS A 40 -16.24 8.25 -15.73
CA LYS A 40 -17.05 7.77 -16.85
C LYS A 40 -16.19 7.37 -18.05
N ASN A 41 -16.45 6.19 -18.59
CA ASN A 41 -15.79 5.58 -19.75
C ASN A 41 -14.32 5.13 -19.53
N ALA A 42 -13.68 5.39 -18.39
CA ALA A 42 -12.27 5.11 -18.18
C ALA A 42 -11.90 3.64 -18.45
N GLU A 43 -12.70 2.70 -17.95
CA GLU A 43 -12.48 1.26 -18.15
C GLU A 43 -12.55 0.86 -19.64
N LYS A 44 -13.55 1.37 -20.37
CA LYS A 44 -13.72 1.10 -21.82
C LYS A 44 -12.57 1.66 -22.64
N ILE A 45 -12.10 2.85 -22.26
CA ILE A 45 -10.95 3.49 -22.91
C ILE A 45 -9.68 2.66 -22.66
N SER A 46 -9.42 2.27 -21.41
CA SER A 46 -8.25 1.44 -21.06
C SER A 46 -8.24 0.08 -21.77
N LYS A 47 -9.41 -0.45 -22.12
CA LYS A 47 -9.56 -1.66 -22.96
C LYS A 47 -9.47 -1.38 -24.46
N GLY A 48 -9.34 -0.14 -24.88
CA GLY A 48 -9.32 0.26 -26.29
C GLY A 48 -10.67 0.22 -27.01
N GLU A 49 -11.77 0.16 -26.26
CA GLU A 49 -13.14 0.12 -26.80
C GLU A 49 -13.68 1.51 -27.17
N LEU A 50 -13.15 2.56 -26.53
CA LEU A 50 -13.48 3.95 -26.77
C LEU A 50 -12.21 4.81 -26.90
N PRO A 51 -12.29 5.94 -27.66
CA PRO A 51 -11.18 6.88 -27.71
C PRO A 51 -11.06 7.64 -26.38
N LYS A 52 -9.85 8.09 -26.04
CA LYS A 52 -9.55 8.77 -24.78
C LYS A 52 -10.30 10.09 -24.59
N GLU A 53 -10.70 10.72 -25.66
CA GLU A 53 -11.49 11.96 -25.69
C GLU A 53 -12.91 11.78 -25.11
N GLU A 54 -13.39 10.53 -25.02
CA GLU A 54 -14.68 10.19 -24.40
C GLU A 54 -14.59 10.01 -22.86
N LEU A 55 -13.43 10.23 -22.27
CA LEU A 55 -13.27 10.20 -20.81
C LEU A 55 -14.15 11.28 -20.16
N GLY A 56 -14.79 10.95 -19.05
CA GLY A 56 -15.68 11.84 -18.30
C GLY A 56 -14.99 13.01 -17.61
N ILE A 57 -14.10 13.72 -18.32
CA ILE A 57 -13.48 14.96 -17.85
C ILE A 57 -13.52 16.01 -18.94
N LYS A 58 -13.84 17.25 -18.57
CA LYS A 58 -13.97 18.36 -19.50
C LYS A 58 -13.52 19.67 -18.87
N ALA A 59 -12.72 20.44 -19.59
CA ALA A 59 -12.44 21.83 -19.24
C ALA A 59 -13.62 22.71 -19.69
N ILE A 60 -14.27 23.37 -18.74
CA ILE A 60 -15.35 24.35 -19.01
C ILE A 60 -14.71 25.68 -19.40
N ASN A 61 -13.63 26.03 -18.71
CA ASN A 61 -12.77 27.17 -19.01
C ASN A 61 -11.36 26.87 -18.45
N ASP A 62 -10.44 27.81 -18.47
CA ASP A 62 -9.05 27.59 -18.03
C ASP A 62 -8.93 27.21 -16.55
N HIS A 63 -9.94 27.47 -15.72
CA HIS A 63 -9.91 27.31 -14.27
C HIS A 63 -11.02 26.42 -13.72
N GLU A 64 -11.81 25.78 -14.58
CA GLU A 64 -12.95 24.97 -14.18
C GLU A 64 -12.99 23.65 -14.95
N LEU A 65 -13.05 22.56 -14.18
CA LEU A 65 -13.20 21.20 -14.68
C LEU A 65 -14.58 20.65 -14.33
N GLU A 66 -15.21 19.99 -15.28
CA GLU A 66 -16.36 19.11 -15.05
C GLU A 66 -15.91 17.67 -15.12
N ILE A 67 -16.16 16.91 -14.06
CA ILE A 67 -15.85 15.47 -13.98
C ILE A 67 -17.17 14.72 -13.82
N THR A 68 -17.38 13.72 -14.69
CA THR A 68 -18.51 12.81 -14.62
C THR A 68 -18.03 11.45 -14.16
N LEU A 69 -18.62 10.93 -13.09
CA LEU A 69 -18.32 9.59 -12.59
C LEU A 69 -19.23 8.53 -13.25
N GLU A 70 -18.71 7.33 -13.45
CA GLU A 70 -19.48 6.17 -13.90
C GLU A 70 -20.40 5.67 -12.77
N THR A 71 -19.88 5.66 -11.55
CA THR A 71 -20.58 5.26 -10.33
C THR A 71 -20.26 6.25 -9.21
N ALA A 72 -21.15 6.33 -8.21
CA ALA A 72 -20.85 7.08 -6.99
C ALA A 72 -19.60 6.48 -6.30
N THR A 73 -18.67 7.36 -5.95
CA THR A 73 -17.36 6.97 -5.40
C THR A 73 -17.06 7.84 -4.19
N PRO A 74 -17.38 7.38 -2.96
CA PRO A 74 -17.26 8.17 -1.74
C PRO A 74 -15.83 8.64 -1.42
N TYR A 75 -14.82 7.95 -1.94
CA TYR A 75 -13.39 8.24 -1.76
C TYR A 75 -12.78 8.98 -2.97
N PHE A 76 -13.60 9.56 -3.85
CA PHE A 76 -13.10 10.22 -5.07
C PHE A 76 -12.18 11.41 -4.77
N ASP A 77 -12.48 12.16 -3.72
CA ASP A 77 -11.63 13.28 -3.29
C ASP A 77 -10.22 12.82 -2.88
N ASP A 78 -10.11 11.66 -2.25
CA ASP A 78 -8.81 11.07 -1.89
C ASP A 78 -8.02 10.66 -3.14
N LEU A 79 -8.71 10.15 -4.19
CA LEU A 79 -8.07 9.82 -5.47
C LEU A 79 -7.45 11.06 -6.14
N LEU A 80 -8.09 12.22 -6.03
CA LEU A 80 -7.57 13.46 -6.62
C LEU A 80 -6.22 13.90 -6.04
N ALA A 81 -5.90 13.45 -4.82
CA ALA A 81 -4.60 13.69 -4.18
C ALA A 81 -3.50 12.74 -4.66
N PHE A 82 -3.85 11.66 -5.36
CA PHE A 82 -2.89 10.69 -5.84
C PHE A 82 -2.12 11.21 -7.07
N PRO A 83 -0.80 10.95 -7.19
CA PRO A 83 0.04 11.53 -8.24
C PRO A 83 -0.46 11.35 -9.68
N SER A 84 -1.15 10.23 -9.98
CA SER A 84 -1.66 9.96 -11.33
C SER A 84 -2.77 10.93 -11.77
N PHE A 85 -3.43 11.60 -10.82
CA PHE A 85 -4.48 12.60 -11.10
C PHE A 85 -3.95 14.03 -11.26
N LEU A 86 -2.64 14.24 -11.05
CA LEU A 86 -2.03 15.56 -11.22
C LEU A 86 -1.96 15.99 -12.69
N PRO A 87 -1.91 17.31 -12.97
CA PRO A 87 -1.89 17.81 -14.34
C PRO A 87 -0.60 17.49 -15.07
N GLN A 88 -0.66 17.39 -16.40
CA GLN A 88 0.49 17.15 -17.26
C GLN A 88 0.50 18.15 -18.43
N ARG A 89 1.68 18.64 -18.79
CA ARG A 89 1.88 19.59 -19.89
C ARG A 89 2.02 18.87 -21.22
N GLN A 90 1.04 19.02 -22.07
CA GLN A 90 1.02 18.38 -23.41
C GLN A 90 2.26 18.71 -24.23
N ASP A 91 2.62 19.97 -24.34
CA ASP A 91 3.78 20.42 -25.15
C ASP A 91 5.10 19.83 -24.65
N ILE A 92 5.23 19.60 -23.34
CA ILE A 92 6.41 18.98 -22.73
C ILE A 92 6.44 17.47 -22.98
N VAL A 93 5.30 16.79 -22.80
CA VAL A 93 5.17 15.36 -23.10
C VAL A 93 5.47 15.07 -24.56
N GLU A 94 4.90 15.86 -25.49
CA GLU A 94 5.14 15.71 -26.92
C GLU A 94 6.58 16.02 -27.32
N ARG A 95 7.20 17.04 -26.71
CA ARG A 95 8.59 17.42 -26.93
C ARG A 95 9.57 16.30 -26.58
N PHE A 96 9.38 15.64 -25.46
CA PHE A 96 10.30 14.63 -24.96
C PHE A 96 9.87 13.17 -25.30
N GLY A 97 8.62 12.95 -25.64
CA GLY A 97 8.09 11.65 -26.02
C GLY A 97 8.43 10.56 -24.98
N LYS A 98 9.17 9.53 -25.42
CA LYS A 98 9.57 8.42 -24.53
C LYS A 98 10.55 8.80 -23.42
N ASP A 99 11.16 9.98 -23.52
CA ASP A 99 12.12 10.46 -22.53
C ASP A 99 11.48 11.42 -21.52
N TYR A 100 10.19 11.73 -21.66
CA TYR A 100 9.46 12.54 -20.69
C TYR A 100 9.62 11.96 -19.28
N THR A 101 9.98 12.81 -18.32
CA THR A 101 10.25 12.49 -16.89
C THR A 101 11.41 11.52 -16.60
N LYS A 102 12.18 11.08 -17.61
CA LYS A 102 13.35 10.23 -17.36
C LYS A 102 14.50 10.95 -16.66
N SER A 103 14.58 12.25 -16.80
CA SER A 103 15.54 13.11 -16.08
C SER A 103 14.88 14.43 -15.72
N SER A 104 15.47 15.14 -14.75
CA SER A 104 14.91 16.37 -14.19
C SER A 104 14.71 17.50 -15.19
N ASP A 105 15.53 17.56 -16.26
CA ASP A 105 15.45 18.55 -17.33
C ASP A 105 14.36 18.24 -18.38
N LYS A 106 13.74 17.06 -18.30
CA LYS A 106 12.70 16.60 -19.25
C LYS A 106 11.29 16.68 -18.67
N ALA A 107 11.08 17.54 -17.70
CA ALA A 107 9.81 17.79 -17.05
C ALA A 107 9.67 19.27 -16.68
N VAL A 108 8.45 19.68 -16.39
CA VAL A 108 8.11 20.94 -15.69
C VAL A 108 7.26 20.61 -14.48
N TYR A 109 7.32 21.45 -13.48
CA TYR A 109 6.77 21.18 -12.16
C TYR A 109 5.84 22.32 -11.73
N ASN A 110 4.81 22.00 -10.94
CA ASN A 110 3.89 23.00 -10.40
C ASN A 110 3.72 22.90 -8.88
N GLY A 111 4.50 22.04 -8.23
CA GLY A 111 4.54 21.88 -6.78
C GLY A 111 5.53 22.85 -6.10
N PRO A 112 5.67 22.73 -4.75
CA PRO A 112 6.56 23.59 -3.95
C PRO A 112 8.04 23.43 -4.29
N PHE A 113 8.42 22.32 -4.89
CA PHE A 113 9.80 22.04 -5.32
C PHE A 113 9.83 21.56 -6.77
N THR A 114 10.97 21.75 -7.40
CA THR A 114 11.37 21.15 -8.67
C THR A 114 12.37 20.03 -8.41
N LEU A 115 12.27 18.93 -9.13
CA LEU A 115 13.30 17.89 -9.11
C LEU A 115 14.52 18.39 -9.89
N THR A 116 15.70 18.27 -9.30
CA THR A 116 16.97 18.70 -9.90
C THR A 116 18.05 17.65 -9.69
N GLU A 117 19.08 17.66 -10.53
CA GLU A 117 20.23 16.74 -10.43
C GLU A 117 19.82 15.26 -10.54
N PHE A 118 18.73 14.95 -11.26
CA PHE A 118 18.24 13.58 -11.46
C PHE A 118 18.36 13.19 -12.94
N ASP A 119 19.18 12.18 -13.20
CA ASP A 119 19.52 11.71 -14.55
C ASP A 119 18.84 10.38 -14.92
N GLY A 120 18.14 9.75 -14.00
CA GLY A 120 17.33 8.59 -14.31
C GLY A 120 17.02 7.62 -13.17
N PRO A 121 15.85 6.98 -13.20
CA PRO A 121 15.46 6.02 -12.20
C PRO A 121 16.34 4.75 -12.23
N GLY A 122 16.69 4.25 -11.03
CA GLY A 122 17.44 3.00 -10.85
C GLY A 122 18.96 3.11 -10.99
N THR A 123 19.49 4.22 -11.49
CA THR A 123 20.92 4.46 -11.64
C THR A 123 21.46 5.56 -10.75
N ASP A 124 20.66 6.61 -10.55
CA ASP A 124 21.04 7.71 -9.68
C ASP A 124 21.05 7.32 -8.22
N THR A 125 22.06 7.82 -7.51
CA THR A 125 22.20 7.65 -6.06
C THR A 125 22.02 8.95 -5.30
N LYS A 126 21.92 10.09 -6.01
CA LYS A 126 21.74 11.42 -5.43
C LYS A 126 20.92 12.29 -6.37
N TRP A 127 19.99 13.04 -5.81
CA TRP A 127 19.23 14.09 -6.48
C TRP A 127 18.73 15.12 -5.46
N SER A 128 18.08 16.16 -5.93
CA SER A 128 17.59 17.22 -5.06
C SER A 128 16.18 17.65 -5.42
N LEU A 129 15.47 18.12 -4.41
CA LEU A 129 14.27 18.92 -4.56
C LEU A 129 14.67 20.37 -4.28
N THR A 130 14.59 21.23 -5.28
CA THR A 130 14.95 22.65 -5.18
C THR A 130 13.68 23.50 -5.12
N LYS A 131 13.62 24.50 -4.25
CA LYS A 131 12.48 25.39 -4.11
C LYS A 131 12.02 25.91 -5.47
N ASN A 132 10.72 25.83 -5.74
CA ASN A 132 10.11 26.33 -6.97
C ASN A 132 9.70 27.79 -6.78
N GLU A 133 10.42 28.73 -7.42
CA GLU A 133 10.15 30.16 -7.32
C GLU A 133 8.86 30.59 -8.01
N GLU A 134 8.30 29.75 -8.89
CA GLU A 134 7.00 29.98 -9.54
C GLU A 134 5.83 29.35 -8.77
N TYR A 135 6.10 28.68 -7.63
CA TYR A 135 5.03 28.09 -6.82
C TYR A 135 4.13 29.17 -6.22
N TRP A 136 2.81 29.00 -6.33
CA TRP A 136 1.83 30.00 -5.91
C TRP A 136 1.92 30.36 -4.42
N ASP A 137 2.32 29.42 -3.55
CA ASP A 137 2.48 29.60 -2.09
C ASP A 137 3.94 29.47 -1.66
N LYS A 138 4.87 30.01 -2.44
CA LYS A 138 6.31 29.91 -2.21
C LYS A 138 6.78 30.53 -0.89
N GLU A 139 6.05 31.48 -0.35
CA GLU A 139 6.38 32.13 0.93
C GLU A 139 6.25 31.16 2.12
N THR A 140 5.40 30.15 2.00
CA THR A 140 5.26 29.07 2.99
C THR A 140 6.46 28.12 2.96
N VAL A 141 7.10 27.93 1.81
CA VAL A 141 8.24 27.02 1.63
C VAL A 141 9.49 27.64 2.22
N LYS A 142 10.02 27.03 3.30
CA LYS A 142 11.16 27.54 4.06
C LYS A 142 12.49 26.92 3.63
N LEU A 143 12.48 25.70 3.12
CA LEU A 143 13.70 25.03 2.65
C LEU A 143 14.01 25.44 1.21
N ASP A 144 15.25 25.83 0.97
CA ASP A 144 15.73 26.11 -0.40
C ASP A 144 15.99 24.80 -1.17
N LYS A 145 16.43 23.76 -0.46
CA LYS A 145 16.83 22.49 -1.07
C LYS A 145 16.64 21.33 -0.10
N VAL A 146 16.14 20.21 -0.61
CA VAL A 146 16.15 18.89 0.07
C VAL A 146 17.04 17.95 -0.74
N ALA A 147 18.18 17.56 -0.19
CA ALA A 147 19.10 16.63 -0.84
C ALA A 147 18.71 15.18 -0.51
N ILE A 148 18.57 14.35 -1.52
CA ILE A 148 18.22 12.95 -1.39
C ILE A 148 19.43 12.08 -1.71
N ASN A 149 19.76 11.14 -0.83
CA ASN A 149 20.81 10.16 -1.01
C ASN A 149 20.23 8.75 -0.93
N VAL A 150 20.57 7.90 -1.89
CA VAL A 150 20.27 6.47 -1.84
C VAL A 150 21.36 5.76 -1.08
N VAL A 151 21.03 5.22 0.08
CA VAL A 151 21.98 4.48 0.93
C VAL A 151 21.43 3.06 1.11
N LYS A 152 22.16 2.06 0.62
CA LYS A 152 21.72 0.65 0.62
C LYS A 152 21.98 -0.03 1.95
N GLU A 153 23.05 0.36 2.64
CA GLU A 153 23.55 -0.31 3.85
C GLU A 153 23.16 0.48 5.09
N ALA A 154 22.41 -0.12 6.01
CA ALA A 154 21.94 0.54 7.22
C ALA A 154 23.08 1.08 8.13
N PRO A 155 24.23 0.39 8.30
CA PRO A 155 25.36 0.97 9.05
C PRO A 155 25.93 2.26 8.40
N THR A 156 25.98 2.31 7.08
CA THR A 156 26.41 3.52 6.35
C THR A 156 25.41 4.65 6.56
N ALA A 157 24.12 4.37 6.50
CA ALA A 157 23.06 5.34 6.74
C ALA A 157 23.14 5.92 8.17
N LEU A 158 23.36 5.07 9.17
CA LEU A 158 23.54 5.49 10.56
C LEU A 158 24.78 6.40 10.72
N ASN A 159 25.90 6.03 10.12
CA ASN A 159 27.12 6.82 10.17
C ASN A 159 26.92 8.22 9.57
N LEU A 160 26.27 8.32 8.40
CA LEU A 160 25.97 9.62 7.77
C LEU A 160 25.08 10.51 8.66
N TYR A 161 24.16 9.90 9.41
CA TYR A 161 23.35 10.62 10.39
C TYR A 161 24.19 11.10 11.58
N GLU A 162 25.00 10.22 12.18
CA GLU A 162 25.85 10.55 13.34
C GLU A 162 26.92 11.59 13.03
N THR A 163 27.39 11.63 11.78
CA THR A 163 28.36 12.67 11.32
C THR A 163 27.67 13.97 10.88
N GLY A 164 26.31 13.99 10.85
CA GLY A 164 25.54 15.16 10.45
C GLY A 164 25.53 15.42 8.94
N GLU A 165 25.89 14.42 8.13
CA GLU A 165 25.84 14.51 6.67
C GLU A 165 24.42 14.31 6.11
N VAL A 166 23.55 13.65 6.87
CA VAL A 166 22.12 13.54 6.59
C VAL A 166 21.31 13.90 7.83
N ASP A 167 20.15 14.52 7.63
CA ASP A 167 19.25 14.97 8.70
C ASP A 167 18.14 13.96 9.03
N ASP A 168 17.85 13.06 8.13
CA ASP A 168 16.83 12.00 8.28
C ASP A 168 17.31 10.72 7.59
N THR A 169 17.23 9.58 8.27
CA THR A 169 17.63 8.31 7.68
C THR A 169 16.73 7.17 8.15
N TYR A 170 16.41 6.26 7.23
CA TYR A 170 15.67 5.04 7.53
C TYR A 170 16.57 4.00 8.19
N LEU A 171 16.06 3.35 9.23
CA LEU A 171 16.68 2.22 9.90
C LEU A 171 15.82 0.96 9.84
N SER A 172 16.47 -0.19 9.74
CA SER A 172 15.81 -1.48 9.78
C SER A 172 16.60 -2.50 10.60
N GLY A 173 15.95 -3.61 10.97
CA GLY A 173 16.56 -4.74 11.66
C GLY A 173 17.20 -4.38 12.99
N GLU A 174 18.39 -4.91 13.25
CA GLU A 174 19.07 -4.77 14.55
C GLU A 174 19.43 -3.32 14.89
N LEU A 175 19.74 -2.48 13.89
CA LEU A 175 20.06 -1.07 14.15
C LEU A 175 18.81 -0.29 14.58
N ALA A 176 17.66 -0.54 13.99
CA ALA A 176 16.41 0.04 14.45
C ALA A 176 16.09 -0.39 15.89
N GLN A 177 16.36 -1.64 16.24
CA GLN A 177 16.21 -2.15 17.59
C GLN A 177 17.16 -1.49 18.59
N GLN A 178 18.42 -1.31 18.24
CA GLN A 178 19.40 -0.63 19.09
C GLN A 178 19.04 0.84 19.35
N MET A 179 18.39 1.49 18.38
CA MET A 179 18.00 2.90 18.45
C MET A 179 16.59 3.13 19.02
N GLN A 180 15.91 2.08 19.53
CA GLN A 180 14.53 2.22 20.07
C GLN A 180 14.37 3.26 21.19
N ASN A 181 15.44 3.54 21.94
CA ASN A 181 15.42 4.53 23.01
C ASN A 181 16.04 5.88 22.60
N SER A 182 16.41 6.05 21.33
CA SER A 182 16.93 7.33 20.84
C SER A 182 15.84 8.39 20.87
N PRO A 183 16.12 9.61 21.38
CA PRO A 183 15.18 10.72 21.34
C PRO A 183 14.91 11.19 19.90
N ASP A 184 15.76 10.83 18.95
CA ASP A 184 15.66 11.20 17.54
C ASP A 184 14.87 10.18 16.73
N LEU A 185 14.41 9.08 17.39
CA LEU A 185 13.63 8.04 16.70
C LEU A 185 12.22 8.53 16.37
N VAL A 186 11.88 8.46 15.09
CA VAL A 186 10.53 8.71 14.57
C VAL A 186 10.01 7.42 13.95
N GLN A 187 8.82 6.99 14.38
CA GLN A 187 8.13 5.83 13.84
C GLN A 187 6.95 6.27 12.99
N LEU A 188 6.95 5.88 11.72
CA LEU A 188 5.98 6.27 10.71
C LEU A 188 5.13 5.05 10.34
N LYS A 189 3.86 5.06 10.74
CA LYS A 189 2.92 3.98 10.44
C LYS A 189 2.42 4.12 9.00
N ALA A 190 2.55 3.05 8.21
CA ALA A 190 1.99 2.99 6.87
C ALA A 190 0.59 2.35 6.88
N ALA A 191 -0.28 2.76 5.99
CA ALA A 191 -1.51 2.05 5.68
C ALA A 191 -1.18 0.81 4.83
N SER A 192 -0.43 -0.13 5.41
CA SER A 192 0.08 -1.32 4.73
C SER A 192 -0.17 -2.55 5.58
N SER A 193 -0.89 -3.53 5.03
CA SER A 193 -1.12 -4.83 5.65
C SER A 193 -0.25 -5.89 5.01
N PHE A 194 0.43 -6.69 5.85
CA PHE A 194 1.14 -7.89 5.43
C PHE A 194 0.41 -9.12 5.95
N TYR A 195 0.26 -10.13 5.10
CA TYR A 195 -0.55 -11.30 5.37
C TYR A 195 -0.03 -12.54 4.65
N LEU A 196 -0.42 -13.72 5.16
CA LEU A 196 -0.27 -14.97 4.42
C LEU A 196 -1.44 -15.09 3.45
N GLU A 197 -1.12 -15.15 2.18
CA GLU A 197 -2.07 -15.53 1.14
C GLU A 197 -1.92 -17.01 0.85
N MET A 198 -3.01 -17.74 0.99
CA MET A 198 -3.06 -19.19 0.80
C MET A 198 -3.76 -19.53 -0.50
N ASN A 199 -3.13 -20.35 -1.33
CA ASN A 199 -3.71 -20.77 -2.60
C ASN A 199 -4.85 -21.77 -2.37
N GLN A 200 -6.07 -21.35 -2.65
CA GLN A 200 -7.32 -22.09 -2.49
C GLN A 200 -7.95 -22.47 -3.85
N ALA A 201 -7.19 -22.28 -4.95
CA ALA A 201 -7.70 -22.55 -6.31
C ALA A 201 -8.02 -24.02 -6.57
N ASP A 202 -7.26 -24.94 -5.97
CA ASP A 202 -7.53 -26.38 -6.06
C ASP A 202 -8.39 -26.83 -4.87
N GLU A 203 -9.59 -27.31 -5.14
CA GLU A 203 -10.51 -27.83 -4.11
C GLU A 203 -9.90 -28.96 -3.27
N LYS A 204 -8.90 -29.67 -3.79
CA LYS A 204 -8.18 -30.71 -3.07
C LYS A 204 -7.02 -30.16 -2.21
N SER A 205 -6.71 -28.88 -2.34
CA SER A 205 -5.68 -28.24 -1.52
C SER A 205 -6.09 -28.26 -0.04
N PRO A 206 -5.22 -28.67 0.89
CA PRO A 206 -5.52 -28.59 2.32
C PRO A 206 -5.79 -27.15 2.78
N LEU A 207 -5.30 -26.15 2.03
CA LEU A 207 -5.46 -24.74 2.34
C LEU A 207 -6.88 -24.21 2.13
N THR A 208 -7.76 -24.97 1.47
CA THR A 208 -9.20 -24.70 1.40
C THR A 208 -9.90 -24.92 2.75
N ASN A 209 -9.28 -25.70 3.64
CA ASN A 209 -9.83 -25.98 4.96
C ASN A 209 -9.70 -24.77 5.90
N ALA A 210 -10.84 -24.17 6.27
CA ALA A 210 -10.88 -22.99 7.11
C ALA A 210 -10.31 -23.23 8.52
N ASN A 211 -10.43 -24.45 9.08
CA ASN A 211 -9.89 -24.77 10.38
C ASN A 211 -8.35 -24.85 10.36
N LEU A 212 -7.74 -25.28 9.25
CA LEU A 212 -6.31 -25.19 9.04
C LEU A 212 -5.84 -23.73 9.03
N ARG A 213 -6.51 -22.86 8.28
CA ARG A 213 -6.17 -21.43 8.20
C ARG A 213 -6.33 -20.74 9.56
N ARG A 214 -7.40 -21.05 10.32
CA ARG A 214 -7.60 -20.56 11.70
C ARG A 214 -6.51 -21.06 12.65
N ALA A 215 -6.12 -22.33 12.55
CA ALA A 215 -5.03 -22.90 13.35
C ALA A 215 -3.73 -22.13 13.11
N MET A 216 -3.38 -21.88 11.84
CA MET A 216 -2.20 -21.09 11.48
C MET A 216 -2.27 -19.68 12.06
N SER A 217 -3.41 -19.01 11.97
CA SER A 217 -3.57 -17.65 12.51
C SER A 217 -3.36 -17.58 14.00
N TYR A 218 -3.98 -18.50 14.77
CA TYR A 218 -3.83 -18.53 16.21
C TYR A 218 -2.44 -18.98 16.69
N ALA A 219 -1.66 -19.67 15.85
CA ALA A 219 -0.30 -20.10 16.16
C ALA A 219 0.75 -18.98 16.04
N ILE A 220 0.44 -17.87 15.40
CA ILE A 220 1.40 -16.79 15.16
C ILE A 220 1.33 -15.75 16.30
N ASP A 221 2.42 -15.64 17.07
CA ASP A 221 2.62 -14.56 18.02
C ASP A 221 3.08 -13.29 17.29
N ARG A 222 2.12 -12.45 16.91
CA ARG A 222 2.34 -11.22 16.13
C ARG A 222 3.07 -10.15 16.92
N ASP A 223 2.87 -10.11 18.23
CA ASP A 223 3.58 -9.18 19.11
C ASP A 223 5.08 -9.48 19.12
N SER A 224 5.45 -10.76 19.28
CA SER A 224 6.85 -11.17 19.22
C SER A 224 7.45 -10.95 17.83
N LEU A 225 6.70 -11.24 16.76
CA LEU A 225 7.14 -10.95 15.40
C LEU A 225 7.44 -9.46 15.21
N ALA A 226 6.53 -8.58 15.58
CA ALA A 226 6.69 -7.14 15.39
C ALA A 226 7.83 -6.56 16.23
N LYS A 227 7.90 -6.94 17.52
CA LYS A 227 8.85 -6.34 18.46
C LYS A 227 10.27 -6.92 18.37
N ASN A 228 10.39 -8.23 18.14
CA ASN A 228 11.66 -8.92 18.27
C ASN A 228 12.30 -9.31 16.92
N ILE A 229 11.48 -9.54 15.89
CA ILE A 229 11.96 -9.98 14.58
C ILE A 229 12.03 -8.80 13.60
N LEU A 230 10.93 -8.06 13.42
CA LEU A 230 10.91 -6.90 12.54
C LEU A 230 11.61 -5.70 13.19
N ALA A 231 11.32 -5.43 14.45
CA ALA A 231 11.95 -4.41 15.30
C ALA A 231 12.07 -3.01 14.69
N ASN A 232 11.19 -2.67 13.74
CA ASN A 232 11.21 -1.44 12.95
C ASN A 232 10.00 -0.54 13.19
N GLY A 233 9.28 -0.74 14.30
CA GLY A 233 8.06 -0.01 14.62
C GLY A 233 6.78 -0.61 14.02
N SER A 234 6.88 -1.66 13.20
CA SER A 234 5.71 -2.37 12.69
C SER A 234 4.81 -2.87 13.82
N LEU A 235 3.51 -2.89 13.57
CA LEU A 235 2.50 -3.25 14.53
C LEU A 235 1.98 -4.67 14.28
N PRO A 236 1.63 -5.45 15.32
CA PRO A 236 0.89 -6.68 15.14
C PRO A 236 -0.44 -6.38 14.44
N SER A 237 -0.79 -7.15 13.41
CA SER A 237 -2.10 -7.00 12.75
C SER A 237 -3.25 -7.20 13.73
N GLN A 238 -4.26 -6.37 13.61
CA GLN A 238 -5.52 -6.47 14.33
C GLN A 238 -6.70 -6.86 13.43
N GLY A 239 -6.49 -6.85 12.11
CA GLY A 239 -7.45 -7.21 11.07
C GLY A 239 -6.76 -7.33 9.72
N PHE A 240 -7.52 -7.50 8.66
CA PHE A 240 -7.00 -7.42 7.31
C PHE A 240 -6.78 -5.96 6.89
N VAL A 241 -7.76 -5.10 7.16
CA VAL A 241 -7.57 -3.65 7.04
C VAL A 241 -6.68 -3.18 8.19
N PRO A 242 -5.62 -2.38 7.94
CA PRO A 242 -4.78 -1.84 9.00
C PRO A 242 -5.52 -0.82 9.89
N VAL A 243 -5.02 -0.60 11.09
CA VAL A 243 -5.49 0.50 11.95
C VAL A 243 -5.15 1.86 11.34
N ASP A 244 -5.91 2.87 11.68
CA ASP A 244 -5.76 4.27 11.22
C ASP A 244 -6.00 4.48 9.70
N VAL A 245 -6.63 3.52 9.00
CA VAL A 245 -7.01 3.68 7.58
C VAL A 245 -8.29 4.51 7.45
N ALA A 246 -9.30 4.19 8.23
CA ALA A 246 -10.59 4.89 8.16
C ALA A 246 -11.30 4.89 9.52
N LYS A 247 -12.17 5.88 9.69
CA LYS A 247 -12.99 6.05 10.89
C LYS A 247 -14.46 5.99 10.56
N SER A 248 -15.24 5.44 11.46
CA SER A 248 -16.70 5.35 11.34
C SER A 248 -17.33 6.73 11.12
N PRO A 249 -18.17 6.89 10.09
CA PRO A 249 -18.87 8.15 9.85
C PRO A 249 -19.84 8.51 10.97
N LYS A 250 -20.26 7.53 11.79
CA LYS A 250 -21.21 7.68 12.88
C LYS A 250 -20.55 7.90 14.23
N THR A 251 -19.54 7.09 14.56
CA THR A 251 -18.94 7.05 15.89
C THR A 251 -17.57 7.71 15.97
N GLY A 252 -16.87 7.86 14.81
CA GLY A 252 -15.48 8.28 14.74
C GLY A 252 -14.48 7.22 15.20
N GLU A 253 -14.95 6.00 15.53
CA GLU A 253 -14.07 4.89 15.93
C GLU A 253 -13.34 4.30 14.73
N ASP A 254 -12.14 3.75 14.99
CA ASP A 254 -11.34 3.08 13.97
C ASP A 254 -12.07 1.85 13.41
N PHE A 255 -11.94 1.61 12.10
CA PHE A 255 -12.59 0.53 11.38
C PHE A 255 -12.35 -0.85 12.00
N VAL A 256 -11.10 -1.17 12.32
CA VAL A 256 -10.72 -2.49 12.85
C VAL A 256 -11.31 -2.74 14.24
N LYS A 257 -11.39 -1.69 15.05
CA LYS A 257 -12.00 -1.76 16.40
C LYS A 257 -13.50 -1.99 16.31
N GLU A 258 -14.18 -1.27 15.44
CA GLU A 258 -15.64 -1.43 15.26
C GLU A 258 -15.96 -2.79 14.63
N ALA A 259 -15.12 -3.30 13.73
CA ALA A 259 -15.22 -4.67 13.20
C ALA A 259 -14.96 -5.74 14.28
N GLY A 260 -14.17 -5.43 15.31
CA GLY A 260 -13.79 -6.38 16.35
C GLY A 260 -12.90 -7.53 15.86
N SER A 261 -12.19 -7.32 14.77
CA SER A 261 -11.29 -8.30 14.13
C SER A 261 -10.13 -8.69 15.04
N ASP A 262 -9.67 -7.78 15.89
CA ASP A 262 -8.62 -7.98 16.90
C ASP A 262 -8.89 -9.16 17.85
N LYS A 263 -10.16 -9.50 18.06
CA LYS A 263 -10.56 -10.65 18.89
C LYS A 263 -10.27 -12.00 18.24
N LEU A 264 -10.19 -12.04 16.92
CA LEU A 264 -9.92 -13.23 16.10
C LEU A 264 -8.48 -13.26 15.62
N VAL A 265 -7.89 -12.09 15.31
CA VAL A 265 -6.49 -11.96 14.88
C VAL A 265 -5.60 -11.78 16.12
N LYS A 266 -5.43 -12.89 16.89
CA LYS A 266 -4.60 -12.88 18.09
C LYS A 266 -3.88 -14.23 18.26
N TYR A 267 -2.80 -14.21 18.99
CA TYR A 267 -2.10 -15.44 19.41
C TYR A 267 -2.90 -16.17 20.49
N ASP A 268 -3.17 -17.45 20.25
CA ASP A 268 -3.79 -18.35 21.22
C ASP A 268 -3.41 -19.80 20.90
N LYS A 269 -2.38 -20.28 21.58
CA LYS A 269 -1.82 -21.62 21.35
C LYS A 269 -2.85 -22.75 21.57
N LYS A 270 -3.77 -22.59 22.51
CA LYS A 270 -4.80 -23.61 22.80
C LYS A 270 -5.79 -23.70 21.64
N LYS A 271 -6.28 -22.56 21.17
CA LYS A 271 -7.16 -22.49 19.98
C LYS A 271 -6.46 -22.97 18.72
N ALA A 272 -5.18 -22.64 18.53
CA ALA A 272 -4.40 -23.12 17.40
C ALA A 272 -4.43 -24.65 17.33
N VAL A 273 -4.12 -25.32 18.45
CA VAL A 273 -4.13 -26.80 18.55
C VAL A 273 -5.54 -27.36 18.37
N GLU A 274 -6.57 -26.73 18.94
CA GLU A 274 -7.96 -27.15 18.77
C GLU A 274 -8.37 -27.14 17.30
N TYR A 275 -8.15 -26.04 16.59
CA TYR A 275 -8.47 -25.93 15.17
C TYR A 275 -7.61 -26.86 14.29
N TRP A 276 -6.34 -27.06 14.64
CA TRP A 276 -5.47 -28.01 13.96
C TRP A 276 -6.00 -29.44 14.07
N ASN A 277 -6.44 -29.86 15.25
CA ASN A 277 -7.03 -31.19 15.44
C ASN A 277 -8.33 -31.37 14.63
N LYS A 278 -9.18 -30.34 14.54
CA LYS A 278 -10.34 -30.36 13.67
C LYS A 278 -9.93 -30.49 12.20
N ALA A 279 -8.97 -29.70 11.76
CA ALA A 279 -8.47 -29.75 10.38
C ALA A 279 -7.89 -31.11 10.02
N LYS A 280 -7.10 -31.73 10.90
CA LYS A 280 -6.57 -33.10 10.68
C LYS A 280 -7.68 -34.12 10.49
N GLN A 281 -8.75 -34.04 11.28
CA GLN A 281 -9.91 -34.94 11.16
C GLN A 281 -10.64 -34.73 9.83
N GLU A 282 -10.92 -33.47 9.46
CA GLU A 282 -11.62 -33.13 8.22
C GLU A 282 -10.81 -33.48 6.96
N LEU A 283 -9.49 -33.31 7.01
CA LEU A 283 -8.58 -33.63 5.90
C LEU A 283 -8.18 -35.11 5.85
N GLY A 284 -8.45 -35.87 6.91
CA GLY A 284 -8.03 -37.29 7.01
C GLY A 284 -6.51 -37.48 7.07
N VAL A 285 -5.77 -36.53 7.67
CA VAL A 285 -4.31 -36.54 7.75
C VAL A 285 -3.82 -36.48 9.19
N SER A 286 -2.65 -37.06 9.47
CA SER A 286 -1.94 -36.89 10.73
C SER A 286 -0.78 -35.88 10.63
N ASN A 287 -0.21 -35.77 9.43
CA ASN A 287 0.90 -34.87 9.11
C ASN A 287 0.59 -34.12 7.82
N LEU A 288 1.13 -32.91 7.71
CA LEU A 288 0.99 -32.08 6.52
C LEU A 288 2.31 -31.30 6.30
N THR A 289 2.71 -31.16 5.06
CA THR A 289 3.80 -30.27 4.66
C THR A 289 3.28 -29.19 3.75
N VAL A 290 3.62 -27.94 4.05
CA VAL A 290 3.28 -26.77 3.24
C VAL A 290 4.52 -25.92 2.97
N ASP A 291 4.54 -25.25 1.79
CA ASP A 291 5.59 -24.31 1.40
C ASP A 291 5.15 -22.88 1.66
N LEU A 292 6.03 -22.11 2.32
CA LEU A 292 5.88 -20.69 2.59
C LEU A 292 6.88 -19.89 1.75
N MET A 293 6.39 -19.22 0.72
CA MET A 293 7.20 -18.36 -0.15
C MET A 293 7.33 -16.95 0.45
N VAL A 294 8.56 -16.46 0.57
CA VAL A 294 8.90 -15.13 1.08
C VAL A 294 9.84 -14.41 0.12
N ASP A 295 10.00 -13.10 0.26
CA ASP A 295 11.05 -12.37 -0.45
C ASP A 295 12.44 -12.76 0.08
N ASP A 296 13.49 -12.58 -0.73
CA ASP A 296 14.86 -12.99 -0.40
C ASP A 296 15.66 -11.95 0.41
N SER A 297 15.02 -10.85 0.83
CA SER A 297 15.64 -9.88 1.74
C SER A 297 15.91 -10.53 3.12
N GLU A 298 16.91 -10.03 3.82
CA GLU A 298 17.28 -10.55 5.15
C GLU A 298 16.10 -10.52 6.13
N GLY A 299 15.35 -9.40 6.17
CA GLY A 299 14.17 -9.25 7.02
C GLY A 299 13.06 -10.24 6.68
N ALA A 300 12.80 -10.45 5.38
CA ALA A 300 11.78 -11.41 4.93
C ALA A 300 12.19 -12.87 5.25
N LYS A 301 13.47 -13.21 5.13
CA LYS A 301 13.97 -14.54 5.52
C LYS A 301 13.81 -14.78 7.03
N LYS A 302 14.24 -13.82 7.87
CA LYS A 302 14.06 -13.89 9.33
C LYS A 302 12.59 -14.03 9.72
N MET A 303 11.71 -13.28 9.08
CA MET A 303 10.27 -13.42 9.27
C MET A 303 9.76 -14.79 8.85
N GLY A 304 10.19 -15.30 7.70
CA GLY A 304 9.83 -16.65 7.21
C GLY A 304 10.26 -17.75 8.18
N GLU A 305 11.47 -17.70 8.70
CA GLU A 305 12.00 -18.63 9.71
C GLU A 305 11.20 -18.55 11.02
N TYR A 306 10.85 -17.35 11.46
CA TYR A 306 10.00 -17.16 12.63
C TYR A 306 8.61 -17.78 12.44
N LEU A 307 7.98 -17.54 11.30
CA LEU A 307 6.67 -18.13 10.96
C LEU A 307 6.74 -19.65 10.88
N GLN A 308 7.81 -20.20 10.26
CA GLN A 308 8.07 -21.64 10.22
C GLN A 308 8.12 -22.22 11.62
N GLY A 309 8.91 -21.62 12.52
CA GLY A 309 9.03 -22.06 13.92
C GLY A 309 7.70 -21.99 14.65
N SER A 310 7.02 -20.84 14.60
CA SER A 310 5.73 -20.63 15.27
C SER A 310 4.67 -21.66 14.85
N LEU A 311 4.58 -21.94 13.56
CA LEU A 311 3.61 -22.90 13.02
C LEU A 311 3.99 -24.35 13.36
N SER A 312 5.24 -24.75 13.10
CA SER A 312 5.67 -26.13 13.29
C SER A 312 5.77 -26.54 14.76
N ASP A 313 6.17 -25.62 15.66
CA ASP A 313 6.28 -25.90 17.10
C ASP A 313 4.92 -25.92 17.81
N THR A 314 3.93 -25.21 17.26
CA THR A 314 2.58 -25.15 17.82
C THR A 314 1.66 -26.24 17.28
N LEU A 315 1.75 -26.53 15.99
CA LEU A 315 0.86 -27.43 15.26
C LEU A 315 1.58 -28.76 14.97
N GLU A 316 1.62 -29.65 15.95
CA GLU A 316 2.31 -30.95 15.85
C GLU A 316 1.88 -31.75 14.61
N GLY A 317 2.87 -32.12 13.78
CA GLY A 317 2.64 -32.79 12.50
C GLY A 317 2.53 -31.84 11.30
N LEU A 318 2.51 -30.52 11.51
CA LEU A 318 2.63 -29.54 10.43
C LEU A 318 4.12 -29.18 10.21
N LYS A 319 4.61 -29.47 9.00
CA LYS A 319 5.93 -29.05 8.55
C LYS A 319 5.79 -27.89 7.58
N VAL A 320 6.45 -26.79 7.88
CA VAL A 320 6.54 -25.63 6.98
C VAL A 320 7.93 -25.57 6.37
N THR A 321 8.03 -25.49 5.05
CA THR A 321 9.27 -25.19 4.34
C THR A 321 9.26 -23.72 3.95
N VAL A 322 10.39 -23.03 4.03
CA VAL A 322 10.49 -21.62 3.63
C VAL A 322 11.26 -21.54 2.32
N THR A 323 10.65 -20.90 1.32
CA THR A 323 11.23 -20.71 -0.02
C THR A 323 11.47 -19.22 -0.27
N PRO A 324 12.69 -18.70 -0.01
CA PRO A 324 13.03 -17.33 -0.36
C PRO A 324 13.22 -17.16 -1.85
N VAL A 325 12.60 -16.16 -2.45
CA VAL A 325 12.73 -15.81 -3.88
C VAL A 325 12.83 -14.30 -4.06
N PRO A 326 13.45 -13.79 -5.15
CA PRO A 326 13.40 -12.38 -5.48
C PRO A 326 11.95 -11.90 -5.62
N MET A 327 11.66 -10.66 -5.20
CA MET A 327 10.32 -10.09 -5.21
C MET A 327 9.63 -10.24 -6.59
N ALA A 328 10.35 -9.98 -7.69
CA ALA A 328 9.80 -10.13 -9.03
C ALA A 328 9.36 -11.57 -9.33
N VAL A 329 10.12 -12.56 -8.85
CA VAL A 329 9.78 -14.00 -8.99
C VAL A 329 8.55 -14.34 -8.16
N ARG A 330 8.46 -13.84 -6.92
CA ARG A 330 7.27 -14.04 -6.07
C ARG A 330 6.02 -13.44 -6.73
N LEU A 331 6.12 -12.24 -7.28
CA LEU A 331 5.01 -11.59 -7.97
C LEU A 331 4.55 -12.41 -9.18
N ASP A 332 5.46 -12.87 -10.02
CA ASP A 332 5.15 -13.71 -11.19
C ASP A 332 4.53 -15.06 -10.78
N ARG A 333 5.14 -15.75 -9.80
CA ARG A 333 4.62 -17.03 -9.31
C ARG A 333 3.24 -16.90 -8.69
N THR A 334 2.98 -15.87 -7.87
CA THR A 334 1.66 -15.65 -7.29
C THR A 334 0.62 -15.29 -8.35
N LEU A 335 0.99 -14.54 -9.38
CA LEU A 335 0.10 -14.22 -10.51
C LEU A 335 -0.30 -15.47 -11.30
N LYS A 336 0.63 -16.41 -11.47
CA LYS A 336 0.40 -17.69 -12.16
C LYS A 336 -0.27 -18.76 -11.29
N GLY A 337 -0.45 -18.51 -9.97
CA GLY A 337 -0.97 -19.49 -9.02
C GLY A 337 0.04 -20.59 -8.66
N ASP A 338 1.33 -20.40 -8.94
CA ASP A 338 2.43 -21.32 -8.62
C ASP A 338 2.98 -21.07 -7.20
N PHE A 339 2.15 -21.31 -6.20
CA PHE A 339 2.52 -21.20 -4.79
C PHE A 339 1.51 -21.97 -3.92
N GLN A 340 1.89 -22.29 -2.71
CA GLN A 340 0.98 -22.79 -1.66
C GLN A 340 0.61 -21.64 -0.72
N ILE A 341 1.57 -21.12 0.02
CA ILE A 341 1.41 -19.95 0.89
C ILE A 341 2.46 -18.91 0.48
N ALA A 342 2.07 -17.67 0.36
CA ALA A 342 2.98 -16.56 0.11
C ALA A 342 2.78 -15.44 1.13
N VAL A 343 3.86 -14.83 1.59
CA VAL A 343 3.78 -13.56 2.30
C VAL A 343 3.53 -12.47 1.27
N ARG A 344 2.41 -11.79 1.39
CA ARG A 344 2.06 -10.62 0.58
C ARG A 344 1.90 -9.40 1.44
N GLY A 345 2.12 -8.24 0.82
CA GLY A 345 1.80 -6.95 1.38
C GLY A 345 0.94 -6.14 0.43
N TRP A 346 0.08 -5.30 0.98
CA TRP A 346 -0.65 -4.28 0.25
C TRP A 346 -0.54 -2.96 1.00
N SER A 347 -0.21 -1.91 0.27
CA SER A 347 -0.20 -0.53 0.76
C SER A 347 -1.36 0.21 0.13
N ALA A 348 -2.16 0.88 0.94
CA ALA A 348 -3.31 1.60 0.44
C ALA A 348 -2.91 2.76 -0.48
N ASP A 349 -3.60 2.89 -1.60
CA ASP A 349 -3.50 4.02 -2.51
C ASP A 349 -4.31 5.22 -2.00
N TYR A 350 -5.39 4.96 -1.28
CA TYR A 350 -6.29 5.95 -0.67
C TYR A 350 -6.88 5.42 0.65
N SER A 351 -7.42 6.34 1.47
CA SER A 351 -7.85 6.07 2.86
C SER A 351 -9.29 5.56 2.96
N ASP A 352 -9.58 4.42 2.34
CA ASP A 352 -10.87 3.73 2.46
C ASP A 352 -10.65 2.22 2.67
N PRO A 353 -11.45 1.53 3.55
CA PRO A 353 -11.32 0.09 3.78
C PRO A 353 -11.48 -0.76 2.51
N ILE A 354 -12.23 -0.28 1.53
CA ILE A 354 -12.43 -0.99 0.25
C ILE A 354 -11.11 -1.22 -0.50
N ASN A 355 -10.09 -0.36 -0.29
CA ASN A 355 -8.78 -0.52 -0.92
C ASN A 355 -8.09 -1.84 -0.53
N PHE A 356 -8.43 -2.39 0.63
CA PHE A 356 -7.97 -3.71 1.09
C PHE A 356 -9.00 -4.79 0.78
N LEU A 357 -10.27 -4.55 1.10
CA LEU A 357 -11.30 -5.57 1.00
C LEU A 357 -11.59 -5.99 -0.45
N ASP A 358 -11.46 -5.07 -1.40
CA ASP A 358 -11.64 -5.35 -2.83
C ASP A 358 -10.62 -6.37 -3.39
N LEU A 359 -9.46 -6.48 -2.74
CA LEU A 359 -8.41 -7.44 -3.13
C LEU A 359 -8.86 -8.90 -3.04
N LEU A 360 -9.87 -9.20 -2.23
CA LEU A 360 -10.32 -10.57 -1.93
C LEU A 360 -11.69 -10.89 -2.52
N GLU A 361 -12.30 -9.96 -3.25
CA GLU A 361 -13.50 -10.26 -4.05
C GLU A 361 -13.16 -11.38 -5.05
N SER A 362 -14.04 -12.37 -5.17
CA SER A 362 -13.74 -13.59 -5.93
C SER A 362 -13.50 -13.34 -7.43
N SER A 363 -14.02 -12.24 -7.98
CA SER A 363 -13.89 -11.85 -9.39
C SER A 363 -12.59 -11.09 -9.71
N THR A 364 -11.91 -10.54 -8.71
CA THR A 364 -10.72 -9.68 -8.96
C THR A 364 -9.45 -10.49 -9.24
N SER A 365 -8.61 -9.98 -10.14
CA SER A 365 -7.28 -10.55 -10.42
C SER A 365 -6.31 -10.40 -9.24
N ASN A 366 -6.57 -9.48 -8.31
CA ASN A 366 -5.77 -9.28 -7.09
C ASN A 366 -5.96 -10.41 -6.07
N ASN A 367 -7.08 -11.14 -6.12
CA ASN A 367 -7.33 -12.33 -5.32
C ASN A 367 -6.53 -13.53 -5.86
N ARG A 368 -5.23 -13.52 -5.67
CA ARG A 368 -4.33 -14.54 -6.22
C ARG A 368 -4.46 -15.88 -5.52
N GLY A 369 -4.83 -15.86 -4.24
CA GLY A 369 -5.15 -17.05 -3.44
C GLY A 369 -6.48 -17.69 -3.79
N ARG A 370 -7.30 -17.05 -4.61
CA ARG A 370 -8.62 -17.54 -5.03
C ARG A 370 -9.56 -17.84 -3.85
N TYR A 371 -9.46 -17.05 -2.79
CA TYR A 371 -10.49 -17.05 -1.74
C TYR A 371 -11.84 -16.78 -2.38
N SER A 372 -12.85 -17.52 -1.98
CA SER A 372 -14.23 -17.36 -2.50
C SER A 372 -15.23 -17.56 -1.37
N ASN A 373 -16.01 -16.53 -1.13
CA ASN A 373 -17.12 -16.57 -0.18
C ASN A 373 -18.25 -15.67 -0.72
N PRO A 374 -19.41 -16.26 -1.10
CA PRO A 374 -20.53 -15.51 -1.69
C PRO A 374 -21.10 -14.43 -0.76
N GLU A 375 -21.03 -14.61 0.55
CA GLU A 375 -21.50 -13.60 1.52
C GLU A 375 -20.53 -12.40 1.55
N TYR A 376 -19.22 -12.67 1.50
CA TYR A 376 -18.21 -11.63 1.35
C TYR A 376 -18.42 -10.79 0.09
N ASP A 377 -18.55 -11.47 -1.06
CA ASP A 377 -18.77 -10.82 -2.35
C ASP A 377 -20.04 -9.96 -2.36
N LYS A 378 -21.11 -10.44 -1.69
CA LYS A 378 -22.36 -9.69 -1.55
C LYS A 378 -22.17 -8.38 -0.79
N PHE A 379 -21.42 -8.38 0.33
CA PHE A 379 -21.13 -7.15 1.07
C PHE A 379 -20.29 -6.19 0.27
N ILE A 380 -19.25 -6.69 -0.42
CA ILE A 380 -18.42 -5.85 -1.30
C ILE A 380 -19.28 -5.22 -2.41
N ALA A 381 -20.11 -6.00 -3.07
CA ALA A 381 -20.99 -5.50 -4.12
C ALA A 381 -22.00 -4.45 -3.59
N ALA A 382 -22.61 -4.69 -2.43
CA ALA A 382 -23.54 -3.73 -1.82
C ALA A 382 -22.87 -2.39 -1.49
N SER A 383 -21.65 -2.42 -0.93
CA SER A 383 -20.88 -1.22 -0.62
C SER A 383 -20.51 -0.36 -1.83
N LYS A 384 -20.46 -0.99 -3.03
CA LYS A 384 -20.12 -0.32 -4.31
C LYS A 384 -21.36 0.12 -5.11
N THR A 385 -22.54 -0.41 -4.79
CA THR A 385 -23.75 -0.23 -5.61
C THR A 385 -24.95 0.27 -4.80
N THR A 386 -25.68 -0.64 -4.14
CA THR A 386 -26.95 -0.33 -3.46
C THR A 386 -26.80 0.65 -2.30
N ASP A 387 -25.74 0.52 -1.54
CA ASP A 387 -25.53 1.28 -0.31
C ASP A 387 -24.44 2.36 -0.44
N VAL A 388 -23.88 2.53 -1.63
CA VAL A 388 -22.77 3.44 -1.92
C VAL A 388 -23.06 4.90 -1.55
N ASN A 389 -24.32 5.36 -1.63
CA ASN A 389 -24.75 6.71 -1.29
C ASN A 389 -25.25 6.86 0.17
N ASP A 390 -25.22 5.77 0.96
CA ASP A 390 -25.58 5.77 2.37
C ASP A 390 -24.31 5.43 3.18
N PRO A 391 -23.58 6.43 3.72
CA PRO A 391 -22.29 6.19 4.38
C PRO A 391 -22.37 5.21 5.56
N GLU A 392 -23.49 5.18 6.32
CA GLU A 392 -23.64 4.26 7.45
C GLU A 392 -23.83 2.83 6.97
N LYS A 393 -24.70 2.59 5.98
CA LYS A 393 -24.93 1.24 5.43
C LYS A 393 -23.70 0.73 4.70
N ARG A 394 -23.07 1.56 3.88
CA ARG A 394 -21.81 1.21 3.22
C ARG A 394 -20.75 0.80 4.24
N TRP A 395 -20.65 1.54 5.35
CA TRP A 395 -19.74 1.21 6.43
C TRP A 395 -20.06 -0.15 7.06
N GLU A 396 -21.36 -0.43 7.33
CA GLU A 396 -21.82 -1.74 7.82
C GLU A 396 -21.48 -2.88 6.86
N ASP A 397 -21.62 -2.69 5.57
CA ASP A 397 -21.22 -3.67 4.55
C ASP A 397 -19.74 -3.98 4.61
N LEU A 398 -18.88 -2.94 4.67
CA LEU A 398 -17.43 -3.10 4.78
C LEU A 398 -17.03 -3.80 6.09
N ILE A 399 -17.66 -3.45 7.22
CA ILE A 399 -17.49 -4.12 8.51
C ILE A 399 -17.87 -5.60 8.41
N ASN A 400 -18.98 -5.93 7.75
CA ASN A 400 -19.43 -7.32 7.59
C ASN A 400 -18.50 -8.11 6.66
N ALA A 401 -17.97 -7.49 5.61
CA ALA A 401 -16.96 -8.10 4.75
C ALA A 401 -15.69 -8.43 5.54
N GLU A 402 -15.16 -7.49 6.34
CA GLU A 402 -14.00 -7.71 7.20
C GLU A 402 -14.25 -8.86 8.19
N LYS A 403 -15.41 -8.85 8.88
CA LYS A 403 -15.81 -9.94 9.80
C LYS A 403 -15.86 -11.30 9.10
N THR A 404 -16.37 -11.35 7.88
CA THR A 404 -16.51 -12.60 7.11
C THR A 404 -15.12 -13.15 6.75
N VAL A 405 -14.27 -12.36 6.16
CA VAL A 405 -12.92 -12.82 5.73
C VAL A 405 -12.04 -13.20 6.90
N ILE A 406 -12.15 -12.50 8.04
CA ILE A 406 -11.38 -12.80 9.25
C ILE A 406 -11.94 -14.03 9.98
N ALA A 407 -13.24 -14.23 10.02
CA ALA A 407 -13.83 -15.46 10.59
C ALA A 407 -13.39 -16.70 9.80
N ASP A 408 -13.30 -16.60 8.48
CA ASP A 408 -12.83 -17.66 7.58
C ASP A 408 -11.32 -17.80 7.51
N MET A 409 -10.60 -16.81 7.97
CA MET A 409 -9.17 -16.62 7.65
C MET A 409 -8.91 -16.81 6.16
N GLY A 410 -9.68 -16.12 5.33
CA GLY A 410 -9.50 -16.12 3.88
C GLY A 410 -8.07 -15.75 3.48
N VAL A 411 -7.47 -14.86 4.26
CA VAL A 411 -6.04 -14.57 4.42
C VAL A 411 -5.69 -14.56 5.90
N VAL A 412 -4.41 -14.73 6.25
CA VAL A 412 -3.95 -14.61 7.65
C VAL A 412 -3.15 -13.32 7.81
N PRO A 413 -3.72 -12.26 8.39
CA PRO A 413 -3.01 -11.02 8.65
C PRO A 413 -1.84 -11.25 9.62
N ILE A 414 -0.68 -10.63 9.36
CA ILE A 414 0.54 -10.82 10.16
C ILE A 414 0.92 -9.52 10.87
N TYR A 415 1.20 -8.46 10.10
CA TYR A 415 1.61 -7.18 10.67
C TYR A 415 1.19 -6.01 9.78
N GLN A 416 1.04 -4.84 10.40
CA GLN A 416 0.96 -3.55 9.75
C GLN A 416 2.35 -2.94 9.69
N LYS A 417 2.78 -2.52 8.50
CA LYS A 417 4.11 -1.95 8.30
C LYS A 417 4.24 -0.58 8.97
N ALA A 418 5.39 -0.36 9.61
CA ALA A 418 5.87 0.97 9.95
C ALA A 418 7.34 1.10 9.52
N GLU A 419 7.82 2.33 9.49
CA GLU A 419 9.22 2.67 9.19
C GLU A 419 9.81 3.41 10.39
N SER A 420 11.03 3.02 10.79
CA SER A 420 11.80 3.72 11.82
C SER A 420 12.80 4.64 11.16
N HIS A 421 12.81 5.91 11.56
CA HIS A 421 13.75 6.91 11.10
C HIS A 421 14.49 7.51 12.28
N LEU A 422 15.76 7.85 12.09
CA LEU A 422 16.43 8.83 12.90
C LEU A 422 16.31 10.16 12.20
N ARG A 423 15.74 11.14 12.91
CA ARG A 423 15.54 12.51 12.40
C ARG A 423 16.19 13.51 13.32
N ALA A 424 17.05 14.35 12.77
CA ALA A 424 17.71 15.40 13.51
C ALA A 424 16.67 16.31 14.22
N PRO A 425 16.85 16.61 15.51
CA PRO A 425 15.84 17.31 16.31
C PRO A 425 15.56 18.75 15.84
N ASN A 426 16.47 19.35 15.08
CA ASN A 426 16.29 20.66 14.46
C ASN A 426 15.53 20.63 13.12
N VAL A 427 15.20 19.45 12.57
CA VAL A 427 14.34 19.31 11.38
C VAL A 427 12.90 19.17 11.82
N LYS A 428 12.05 20.05 11.34
CA LYS A 428 10.65 20.18 11.76
C LYS A 428 9.70 20.04 10.56
N GLU A 429 8.48 19.64 10.87
CA GLU A 429 7.30 19.67 9.98
C GLU A 429 7.48 18.96 8.63
N ILE A 430 8.28 17.89 8.58
CA ILE A 430 8.14 16.92 7.49
C ILE A 430 6.84 16.17 7.72
N ILE A 431 5.87 16.35 6.82
CA ILE A 431 4.60 15.64 6.88
C ILE A 431 4.78 14.26 6.23
N TYR A 432 4.24 13.25 6.89
CA TYR A 432 4.19 11.89 6.39
C TYR A 432 2.74 11.50 6.10
N HIS A 433 2.51 10.99 4.90
CA HIS A 433 1.23 10.45 4.47
C HIS A 433 1.30 8.91 4.47
N PRO A 434 0.38 8.23 5.14
CA PRO A 434 0.37 6.77 5.17
C PRO A 434 -0.04 6.16 3.82
N THR A 435 -0.65 6.95 2.92
CA THR A 435 -1.10 6.59 1.57
C THR A 435 -0.56 7.57 0.52
N GLY A 436 -0.48 7.17 -0.73
CA GLY A 436 -0.05 8.03 -1.84
C GLY A 436 1.41 8.47 -1.74
N ALA A 437 1.69 9.76 -1.96
CA ALA A 437 3.03 10.32 -1.85
C ALA A 437 3.45 10.45 -0.38
N LYS A 438 4.46 9.68 0.04
CA LYS A 438 4.82 9.49 1.45
C LYS A 438 5.20 10.76 2.20
N TYR A 439 5.98 11.65 1.60
CA TYR A 439 6.56 12.79 2.29
C TYR A 439 6.17 14.11 1.62
N ASP A 440 5.79 15.07 2.46
CA ASP A 440 5.58 16.45 2.03
C ASP A 440 6.54 17.37 2.79
N PHE A 441 7.35 18.11 2.04
CA PHE A 441 8.36 19.02 2.56
C PHE A 441 7.91 20.49 2.47
N LYS A 442 6.68 20.77 2.02
CA LYS A 442 6.20 22.14 1.84
C LYS A 442 6.36 23.00 3.07
N TRP A 443 6.03 22.46 4.24
CA TRP A 443 6.12 23.15 5.52
C TRP A 443 7.41 22.88 6.31
N ALA A 444 8.23 21.95 5.81
CA ALA A 444 9.45 21.56 6.50
C ALA A 444 10.42 22.73 6.63
N TYR A 445 11.11 22.79 7.79
CA TYR A 445 12.16 23.77 8.04
C TYR A 445 13.25 23.21 8.96
N LYS A 446 14.38 23.90 9.02
CA LYS A 446 15.50 23.58 9.91
C LYS A 446 15.73 24.75 10.85
N GLU A 447 15.71 24.46 12.18
CA GLU A 447 16.02 25.43 13.25
C GLU A 447 17.54 25.73 13.34
#